data_b52959d96b5172e3d9615e24f5f4b442
#
_entry.id   b52959d96b5172e3d9615e24f5f4b442
#
_cell.length_a   1.000
_cell.length_b   1.000
_cell.length_c   1.000
_cell.angle_alpha   90.00
_cell.angle_beta   90.00
_cell.angle_gamma   90.00
#
_symmetry.space_group_name_H-M   'P 1'
#
loop_
_entity.id
_entity.type
_entity.pdbx_description
1 polymer ?
#
loop_
_entity_poly.entity_id
_entity_poly.type
_entity_poly.pdbx_seq_one_letter_code
_entity_poly.pdbx_strand_id
1 'polypeptide(L)'
;MGKYFADVHASYKSQFENLPHGLTDTDEILACRTKLQTYETLLELADALCWQLRFREAIDALTQAIALEPERMEAYCKRGPKYLDTLQFERALADYTRCEQTDGVSVESRYRVGMAQYMLQNYDAATAAFAGSLAIAPQDDDMYIADVYWLVLSQLRAGQADEAQKTFQQHYRPDMYVGHHTAYEKAMRVAAAGFAPMEDMLAELDAEEDDLQFAMMAYGLCVLLEAHSETEKADALRQKLLVRDGFWFCFSYLNN
;
A
#
# COMPACT_ATOMS: atom_id res chain seq x y z
N MET A 1 -9.74 1.13 13.74
CA MET A 1 -9.83 1.93 12.52
C MET A 1 -9.53 3.37 12.88
N GLY A 2 -8.67 4.04 12.09
CA GLY A 2 -8.31 5.43 12.34
C GLY A 2 -9.50 6.38 12.28
N LYS A 3 -9.33 7.57 12.86
CA LYS A 3 -10.36 8.62 12.93
C LYS A 3 -10.96 8.97 11.55
N TYR A 4 -10.15 8.90 10.49
CA TYR A 4 -10.51 9.27 9.12
C TYR A 4 -10.88 8.09 8.21
N PHE A 5 -10.77 6.86 8.70
CA PHE A 5 -11.05 5.67 7.89
C PHE A 5 -12.47 5.67 7.28
N ALA A 6 -13.45 6.16 8.03
CA ALA A 6 -14.83 6.24 7.53
C ALA A 6 -14.96 7.20 6.35
N ASP A 7 -14.25 8.35 6.39
CA ASP A 7 -14.26 9.36 5.32
C ASP A 7 -13.54 8.85 4.07
N VAL A 8 -12.38 8.23 4.24
CA VAL A 8 -11.63 7.58 3.16
C VAL A 8 -12.46 6.45 2.55
N HIS A 9 -13.07 5.61 3.37
CA HIS A 9 -13.91 4.51 2.89
C HIS A 9 -15.13 5.00 2.14
N ALA A 10 -15.76 6.09 2.57
CA ALA A 10 -16.88 6.72 1.88
C ALA A 10 -16.44 7.33 0.53
N SER A 11 -15.30 8.03 0.49
CA SER A 11 -14.71 8.57 -0.72
C SER A 11 -14.37 7.47 -1.72
N TYR A 12 -13.68 6.42 -1.28
CA TYR A 12 -13.37 5.25 -2.07
C TYR A 12 -14.64 4.61 -2.66
N LYS A 13 -15.64 4.37 -1.83
CA LYS A 13 -16.92 3.80 -2.26
C LYS A 13 -17.60 4.67 -3.31
N SER A 14 -17.65 5.99 -3.08
CA SER A 14 -18.25 6.95 -4.01
C SER A 14 -17.52 6.95 -5.35
N GLN A 15 -16.19 6.98 -5.36
CA GLN A 15 -15.42 6.94 -6.60
C GLN A 15 -15.59 5.60 -7.32
N PHE A 16 -15.61 4.49 -6.58
CA PHE A 16 -15.81 3.16 -7.16
C PHE A 16 -17.23 2.94 -7.71
N GLU A 17 -18.23 3.52 -7.07
CA GLU A 17 -19.63 3.48 -7.52
C GLU A 17 -19.87 4.46 -8.69
N ASN A 18 -19.12 5.54 -8.75
CA ASN A 18 -19.18 6.54 -9.82
C ASN A 18 -18.20 6.26 -10.98
N LEU A 19 -17.37 5.23 -10.90
CA LEU A 19 -16.77 4.69 -12.11
C LEU A 19 -17.92 4.43 -13.09
N PRO A 20 -17.85 4.95 -14.34
CA PRO A 20 -18.99 4.89 -15.24
C PRO A 20 -19.50 3.47 -15.30
N HIS A 21 -20.72 3.24 -14.84
CA HIS A 21 -21.41 1.97 -15.07
C HIS A 21 -21.48 1.79 -16.58
N GLY A 22 -20.73 0.85 -17.11
CA GLY A 22 -20.60 0.64 -18.54
C GLY A 22 -19.29 1.18 -19.12
N LEU A 23 -18.16 1.09 -18.40
CA LEU A 23 -16.87 1.02 -19.09
C LEU A 23 -16.99 -0.08 -20.13
N THR A 24 -17.01 0.35 -21.38
CA THR A 24 -17.02 -0.57 -22.53
C THR A 24 -15.75 -1.41 -22.38
N ASP A 25 -15.90 -2.73 -22.47
CA ASP A 25 -14.72 -3.59 -22.49
C ASP A 25 -13.77 -3.12 -23.59
N THR A 26 -12.49 -3.01 -23.29
CA THR A 26 -11.47 -2.75 -24.30
C THR A 26 -11.37 -3.96 -25.24
N ASP A 27 -10.78 -3.77 -26.42
CA ASP A 27 -10.56 -4.86 -27.36
C ASP A 27 -9.81 -6.04 -26.71
N GLU A 28 -8.88 -5.75 -25.81
CA GLU A 28 -8.14 -6.75 -25.03
C GLU A 28 -9.06 -7.53 -24.09
N ILE A 29 -9.90 -6.85 -23.32
CA ILE A 29 -10.88 -7.49 -22.43
C ILE A 29 -11.87 -8.34 -23.24
N LEU A 30 -12.39 -7.80 -24.36
CA LEU A 30 -13.29 -8.55 -25.25
C LEU A 30 -12.61 -9.80 -25.80
N ALA A 31 -11.36 -9.70 -26.24
CA ALA A 31 -10.58 -10.83 -26.72
C ALA A 31 -10.41 -11.90 -25.63
N CYS A 32 -10.12 -11.51 -24.38
CA CYS A 32 -10.03 -12.46 -23.27
C CYS A 32 -11.38 -13.12 -22.95
N ARG A 33 -12.48 -12.35 -22.95
CA ARG A 33 -13.83 -12.90 -22.66
C ARG A 33 -14.33 -13.87 -23.71
N THR A 34 -13.88 -13.75 -24.97
CA THR A 34 -14.27 -14.64 -26.07
C THR A 34 -13.44 -15.92 -26.14
N LYS A 35 -12.31 -15.99 -25.45
CA LYS A 35 -11.50 -17.23 -25.37
C LYS A 35 -12.18 -18.29 -24.50
N LEU A 36 -11.77 -19.55 -24.69
CA LEU A 36 -12.10 -20.61 -23.74
C LEU A 36 -11.61 -20.22 -22.36
N GLN A 37 -12.44 -20.35 -21.36
CA GLN A 37 -12.10 -20.02 -19.98
C GLN A 37 -11.20 -21.11 -19.38
N THR A 38 -9.90 -20.93 -19.52
CA THR A 38 -8.85 -21.72 -18.90
C THR A 38 -8.21 -20.91 -17.76
N TYR A 39 -7.39 -21.55 -16.96
CA TYR A 39 -6.64 -20.85 -15.92
C TYR A 39 -5.86 -19.64 -16.49
N GLU A 40 -5.10 -19.85 -17.58
CA GLU A 40 -4.29 -18.84 -18.22
C GLU A 40 -5.11 -17.68 -18.78
N THR A 41 -6.21 -17.98 -19.48
CA THR A 41 -7.06 -16.92 -20.07
C THR A 41 -7.80 -16.10 -19.00
N LEU A 42 -8.06 -16.68 -17.83
CA LEU A 42 -8.62 -15.96 -16.69
C LEU A 42 -7.59 -15.06 -16.03
N LEU A 43 -6.30 -15.46 -15.98
CA LEU A 43 -5.21 -14.57 -15.54
C LEU A 43 -5.05 -13.39 -16.50
N GLU A 44 -5.02 -13.64 -17.82
CA GLU A 44 -4.95 -12.59 -18.83
C GLU A 44 -6.14 -11.61 -18.71
N LEU A 45 -7.35 -12.12 -18.52
CA LEU A 45 -8.53 -11.28 -18.29
C LEU A 45 -8.39 -10.41 -17.03
N ALA A 46 -7.90 -11.00 -15.94
CA ALA A 46 -7.69 -10.25 -14.70
C ALA A 46 -6.66 -9.13 -14.87
N ASP A 47 -5.56 -9.39 -15.57
CA ASP A 47 -4.54 -8.38 -15.86
C ASP A 47 -5.12 -7.23 -16.71
N ALA A 48 -5.86 -7.54 -17.79
CA ALA A 48 -6.52 -6.53 -18.63
C ALA A 48 -7.54 -5.68 -17.84
N LEU A 49 -8.30 -6.30 -16.94
CA LEU A 49 -9.24 -5.60 -16.06
C LEU A 49 -8.53 -4.69 -15.05
N CYS A 50 -7.39 -5.12 -14.52
CA CYS A 50 -6.58 -4.30 -13.60
C CYS A 50 -6.08 -3.02 -14.26
N TRP A 51 -5.67 -3.03 -15.51
CA TRP A 51 -5.27 -1.83 -16.27
C TRP A 51 -6.40 -0.81 -16.41
N GLN A 52 -7.67 -1.25 -16.27
CA GLN A 52 -8.85 -0.39 -16.27
C GLN A 52 -9.38 -0.10 -14.85
N LEU A 53 -8.60 -0.39 -13.80
CA LEU A 53 -8.97 -0.26 -12.39
C LEU A 53 -10.25 -1.05 -12.01
N ARG A 54 -10.61 -2.07 -12.79
CA ARG A 54 -11.80 -2.93 -12.58
C ARG A 54 -11.47 -4.08 -11.63
N PHE A 55 -10.98 -3.74 -10.45
CA PHE A 55 -10.42 -4.69 -9.48
C PHE A 55 -11.41 -5.76 -9.02
N ARG A 56 -12.70 -5.45 -8.89
CA ARG A 56 -13.71 -6.45 -8.48
C ARG A 56 -13.90 -7.53 -9.55
N GLU A 57 -13.97 -7.15 -10.82
CA GLU A 57 -14.06 -8.11 -11.91
C GLU A 57 -12.76 -8.92 -12.06
N ALA A 58 -11.61 -8.30 -11.82
CA ALA A 58 -10.34 -9.03 -11.76
C ALA A 58 -10.33 -10.08 -10.65
N ILE A 59 -10.84 -9.74 -9.45
CA ILE A 59 -11.02 -10.69 -8.34
C ILE A 59 -11.92 -11.87 -8.75
N ASP A 60 -13.01 -11.60 -9.46
CA ASP A 60 -13.92 -12.64 -9.92
C ASP A 60 -13.25 -13.58 -10.93
N ALA A 61 -12.49 -13.04 -11.90
CA ALA A 61 -11.71 -13.82 -12.86
C ALA A 61 -10.67 -14.69 -12.17
N LEU A 62 -9.88 -14.12 -11.22
CA LEU A 62 -8.89 -14.86 -10.45
C LEU A 62 -9.51 -15.91 -9.54
N THR A 63 -10.71 -15.65 -9.01
CA THR A 63 -11.45 -16.63 -8.22
C THR A 63 -11.90 -17.82 -9.07
N GLN A 64 -12.30 -17.58 -10.32
CA GLN A 64 -12.62 -18.64 -11.26
C GLN A 64 -11.37 -19.45 -11.66
N ALA A 65 -10.21 -18.78 -11.87
CA ALA A 65 -8.94 -19.46 -12.13
C ALA A 65 -8.57 -20.39 -10.97
N ILE A 66 -8.68 -19.92 -9.73
CA ILE A 66 -8.44 -20.72 -8.52
C ILE A 66 -9.39 -21.93 -8.45
N ALA A 67 -10.64 -21.77 -8.85
CA ALA A 67 -11.59 -22.88 -8.85
C ALA A 67 -11.23 -23.98 -9.89
N LEU A 68 -10.58 -23.60 -10.99
CA LEU A 68 -10.07 -24.55 -11.99
C LEU A 68 -8.81 -25.27 -11.50
N GLU A 69 -7.86 -24.54 -10.91
CA GLU A 69 -6.56 -25.09 -10.50
C GLU A 69 -6.18 -24.57 -9.09
N PRO A 70 -6.79 -25.13 -8.02
CA PRO A 70 -6.67 -24.58 -6.67
C PRO A 70 -5.26 -24.71 -6.04
N GLU A 71 -4.41 -25.54 -6.62
CA GLU A 71 -3.04 -25.75 -6.15
C GLU A 71 -2.03 -24.78 -6.81
N ARG A 72 -2.42 -24.02 -7.81
CA ARG A 72 -1.56 -23.01 -8.43
C ARG A 72 -1.64 -21.69 -7.68
N MET A 73 -0.49 -21.24 -7.15
CA MET A 73 -0.43 -20.05 -6.28
C MET A 73 -0.51 -18.73 -7.04
N GLU A 74 -0.14 -18.68 -8.30
CA GLU A 74 -0.09 -17.44 -9.09
C GLU A 74 -1.39 -16.63 -9.01
N ALA A 75 -2.56 -17.28 -9.13
CA ALA A 75 -3.84 -16.58 -9.04
C ALA A 75 -4.11 -16.00 -7.64
N TYR A 76 -3.68 -16.68 -6.57
CA TYR A 76 -3.78 -16.13 -5.21
C TYR A 76 -2.86 -14.92 -5.05
N CYS A 77 -1.60 -15.02 -5.50
CA CYS A 77 -0.63 -13.93 -5.41
C CYS A 77 -1.07 -12.70 -6.23
N LYS A 78 -1.74 -12.91 -7.39
CA LYS A 78 -2.35 -11.84 -8.18
C LYS A 78 -3.63 -11.27 -7.53
N ARG A 79 -4.42 -12.08 -6.82
CA ARG A 79 -5.68 -11.66 -6.21
C ARG A 79 -5.47 -10.89 -4.91
N GLY A 80 -4.47 -11.24 -4.12
CA GLY A 80 -4.15 -10.57 -2.85
C GLY A 80 -4.07 -9.04 -2.97
N PRO A 81 -3.27 -8.46 -3.89
CA PRO A 81 -3.24 -7.01 -4.12
C PRO A 81 -4.62 -6.41 -4.41
N LYS A 82 -5.44 -7.10 -5.21
CA LYS A 82 -6.79 -6.60 -5.58
C LYS A 82 -7.75 -6.60 -4.40
N TYR A 83 -7.56 -7.51 -3.46
CA TYR A 83 -8.26 -7.45 -2.19
C TYR A 83 -7.82 -6.25 -1.34
N LEU A 84 -6.52 -5.88 -1.32
CA LEU A 84 -6.07 -4.64 -0.67
C LEU A 84 -6.69 -3.43 -1.35
N ASP A 85 -6.61 -3.35 -2.70
CA ASP A 85 -7.16 -2.26 -3.50
C ASP A 85 -8.70 -2.11 -3.34
N THR A 86 -9.38 -3.13 -2.86
CA THR A 86 -10.84 -3.13 -2.60
C THR A 86 -11.19 -3.20 -1.12
N LEU A 87 -10.27 -2.87 -0.23
CA LEU A 87 -10.42 -2.81 1.23
C LEU A 87 -10.87 -4.14 1.87
N GLN A 88 -10.49 -5.27 1.27
CA GLN A 88 -10.81 -6.61 1.77
C GLN A 88 -9.56 -7.23 2.43
N PHE A 89 -9.07 -6.61 3.49
CA PHE A 89 -7.74 -6.84 4.07
C PHE A 89 -7.54 -8.26 4.60
N GLU A 90 -8.55 -8.85 5.24
CA GLU A 90 -8.49 -10.22 5.75
C GLU A 90 -8.35 -11.25 4.61
N ARG A 91 -9.03 -10.99 3.48
CA ARG A 91 -8.91 -11.84 2.30
C ARG A 91 -7.55 -11.70 1.64
N ALA A 92 -7.02 -10.49 1.57
CA ALA A 92 -5.66 -10.23 1.08
C ALA A 92 -4.65 -11.00 1.91
N LEU A 93 -4.74 -10.89 3.26
CA LEU A 93 -3.85 -11.59 4.19
C LEU A 93 -3.92 -13.12 4.02
N ALA A 94 -5.13 -13.68 3.84
CA ALA A 94 -5.30 -15.11 3.61
C ALA A 94 -4.61 -15.58 2.31
N ASP A 95 -4.75 -14.83 1.22
CA ASP A 95 -4.10 -15.17 -0.05
C ASP A 95 -2.58 -15.08 0.05
N TYR A 96 -2.03 -14.04 0.66
CA TYR A 96 -0.58 -13.90 0.86
C TYR A 96 0.00 -14.97 1.78
N THR A 97 -0.70 -15.29 2.88
CA THR A 97 -0.27 -16.36 3.79
C THR A 97 -0.18 -17.70 3.04
N ARG A 98 -1.14 -17.97 2.14
CA ARG A 98 -1.12 -19.16 1.32
C ARG A 98 0.05 -19.17 0.34
N CYS A 99 0.34 -18.04 -0.31
CA CYS A 99 1.51 -17.88 -1.19
C CYS A 99 2.81 -18.19 -0.44
N GLU A 100 3.00 -17.63 0.76
CA GLU A 100 4.21 -17.87 1.56
C GLU A 100 4.38 -19.32 2.00
N GLN A 101 3.29 -20.02 2.31
CA GLN A 101 3.33 -21.43 2.71
C GLN A 101 3.74 -22.36 1.58
N THR A 102 3.49 -21.99 0.35
CA THR A 102 3.71 -22.83 -0.84
C THR A 102 4.97 -22.42 -1.60
N ASP A 103 5.11 -21.15 -1.93
CA ASP A 103 6.20 -20.64 -2.78
C ASP A 103 7.38 -20.14 -1.95
N GLY A 104 7.23 -20.10 -0.63
CA GLY A 104 8.22 -19.57 0.29
C GLY A 104 8.06 -18.08 0.52
N VAL A 105 8.85 -17.60 1.47
CA VAL A 105 8.84 -16.20 1.90
C VAL A 105 9.74 -15.37 0.97
N SER A 106 9.20 -14.27 0.43
CA SER A 106 9.94 -13.30 -0.37
C SER A 106 9.80 -11.88 0.21
N VAL A 107 10.64 -10.95 -0.26
CA VAL A 107 10.51 -9.52 0.09
C VAL A 107 9.10 -9.04 -0.24
N GLU A 108 8.61 -9.30 -1.46
CA GLU A 108 7.30 -8.85 -1.88
C GLU A 108 6.17 -9.46 -1.04
N SER A 109 6.20 -10.77 -0.75
CA SER A 109 5.16 -11.40 0.05
C SER A 109 5.12 -10.84 1.47
N ARG A 110 6.29 -10.64 2.12
CA ARG A 110 6.40 -10.03 3.45
C ARG A 110 5.91 -8.60 3.47
N TYR A 111 6.31 -7.79 2.49
CA TYR A 111 5.82 -6.43 2.32
C TYR A 111 4.28 -6.41 2.25
N ARG A 112 3.68 -7.27 1.43
CA ARG A 112 2.22 -7.36 1.25
C ARG A 112 1.51 -7.85 2.52
N VAL A 113 2.07 -8.83 3.22
CA VAL A 113 1.57 -9.26 4.54
C VAL A 113 1.64 -8.09 5.53
N GLY A 114 2.75 -7.36 5.56
CA GLY A 114 2.92 -6.16 6.38
C GLY A 114 1.85 -5.11 6.08
N MET A 115 1.60 -4.82 4.81
CA MET A 115 0.55 -3.91 4.38
C MET A 115 -0.84 -4.35 4.85
N ALA A 116 -1.20 -5.62 4.64
CA ALA A 116 -2.49 -6.15 5.08
C ALA A 116 -2.65 -6.05 6.61
N GLN A 117 -1.61 -6.40 7.37
CA GLN A 117 -1.62 -6.27 8.83
C GLN A 117 -1.73 -4.80 9.28
N TYR A 118 -1.01 -3.90 8.61
CA TYR A 118 -1.08 -2.47 8.91
C TYR A 118 -2.49 -1.92 8.70
N MET A 119 -3.13 -2.26 7.57
CA MET A 119 -4.50 -1.86 7.25
C MET A 119 -5.53 -2.44 8.23
N LEU A 120 -5.27 -3.62 8.77
CA LEU A 120 -6.05 -4.24 9.85
C LEU A 120 -5.74 -3.64 11.24
N GLN A 121 -4.81 -2.69 11.33
CA GLN A 121 -4.32 -2.07 12.57
C GLN A 121 -3.64 -3.07 13.52
N ASN A 122 -3.20 -4.18 13.01
CA ASN A 122 -2.40 -5.16 13.74
C ASN A 122 -0.91 -4.74 13.67
N TYR A 123 -0.58 -3.60 14.27
CA TYR A 123 0.70 -2.92 14.07
C TYR A 123 1.91 -3.74 14.53
N ASP A 124 1.80 -4.54 15.59
CA ASP A 124 2.87 -5.45 16.01
C ASP A 124 3.14 -6.54 14.95
N ALA A 125 2.09 -7.09 14.34
CA ALA A 125 2.22 -8.07 13.26
C ALA A 125 2.76 -7.42 11.97
N ALA A 126 2.35 -6.18 11.67
CA ALA A 126 2.91 -5.40 10.56
C ALA A 126 4.41 -5.14 10.77
N THR A 127 4.80 -4.70 11.98
CA THR A 127 6.20 -4.52 12.38
C THR A 127 7.02 -5.79 12.13
N ALA A 128 6.52 -6.94 12.59
CA ALA A 128 7.21 -8.23 12.40
C ALA A 128 7.33 -8.61 10.90
N ALA A 129 6.31 -8.34 10.10
CA ALA A 129 6.32 -8.65 8.67
C ALA A 129 7.32 -7.77 7.91
N PHE A 130 7.31 -6.44 8.10
CA PHE A 130 8.26 -5.53 7.45
C PHE A 130 9.71 -5.76 7.93
N ALA A 131 9.94 -6.01 9.21
CA ALA A 131 11.27 -6.40 9.70
C ALA A 131 11.74 -7.72 9.07
N GLY A 132 10.82 -8.67 8.86
CA GLY A 132 11.09 -9.92 8.16
C GLY A 132 11.43 -9.70 6.69
N SER A 133 10.81 -8.72 6.02
CA SER A 133 11.15 -8.31 4.65
C SER A 133 12.56 -7.75 4.58
N LEU A 134 12.91 -6.81 5.46
CA LEU A 134 14.25 -6.22 5.54
C LEU A 134 15.37 -7.23 5.79
N ALA A 135 15.06 -8.37 6.44
CA ALA A 135 16.02 -9.43 6.68
C ALA A 135 16.32 -10.28 5.44
N ILE A 136 15.54 -10.18 4.38
CA ILE A 136 15.74 -10.90 3.12
C ILE A 136 16.68 -10.08 2.23
N ALA A 137 17.85 -10.60 1.93
CA ALA A 137 18.85 -9.94 1.09
C ALA A 137 19.05 -10.71 -0.24
N PRO A 138 19.46 -10.01 -1.33
CA PRO A 138 19.59 -8.57 -1.46
C PRO A 138 18.29 -7.88 -1.86
N GLN A 139 18.12 -6.61 -1.47
CA GLN A 139 17.05 -5.75 -1.93
C GLN A 139 17.62 -4.53 -2.65
N ASP A 140 16.89 -3.98 -3.62
CA ASP A 140 17.21 -2.66 -4.15
C ASP A 140 16.82 -1.57 -3.13
N ASP A 141 17.49 -0.42 -3.20
CA ASP A 141 17.30 0.67 -2.25
C ASP A 141 15.86 1.22 -2.28
N ASP A 142 15.18 1.16 -3.45
CA ASP A 142 13.83 1.70 -3.62
C ASP A 142 12.80 0.88 -2.84
N MET A 143 12.85 -0.46 -2.93
CA MET A 143 11.99 -1.33 -2.11
C MET A 143 12.41 -1.31 -0.64
N TYR A 144 13.72 -1.23 -0.37
CA TYR A 144 14.24 -1.18 1.00
C TYR A 144 13.71 0.03 1.77
N ILE A 145 13.69 1.23 1.16
CA ILE A 145 13.15 2.42 1.83
C ILE A 145 11.63 2.32 2.05
N ALA A 146 10.91 1.63 1.17
CA ALA A 146 9.48 1.37 1.37
C ALA A 146 9.24 0.46 2.58
N ASP A 147 10.02 -0.60 2.74
CA ASP A 147 9.95 -1.45 3.93
C ASP A 147 10.31 -0.68 5.21
N VAL A 148 11.37 0.13 5.19
CA VAL A 148 11.77 0.98 6.34
C VAL A 148 10.67 1.96 6.70
N TYR A 149 10.07 2.62 5.71
CA TYR A 149 8.97 3.56 5.93
C TYR A 149 7.79 2.91 6.65
N TRP A 150 7.28 1.81 6.13
CA TRP A 150 6.12 1.15 6.73
C TRP A 150 6.44 0.47 8.06
N LEU A 151 7.68 0.00 8.25
CA LEU A 151 8.16 -0.50 9.55
C LEU A 151 8.14 0.59 10.61
N VAL A 152 8.74 1.76 10.30
CA VAL A 152 8.75 2.91 11.21
C VAL A 152 7.32 3.38 11.53
N LEU A 153 6.45 3.50 10.52
CA LEU A 153 5.06 3.87 10.76
C LEU A 153 4.32 2.84 11.61
N SER A 154 4.59 1.54 11.41
CA SER A 154 3.99 0.47 12.22
C SER A 154 4.40 0.58 13.69
N GLN A 155 5.69 0.82 13.94
CA GLN A 155 6.23 1.01 15.29
C GLN A 155 5.65 2.26 15.96
N LEU A 156 5.54 3.38 15.25
CA LEU A 156 4.90 4.61 15.77
C LEU A 156 3.44 4.36 16.13
N ARG A 157 2.69 3.67 15.28
CA ARG A 157 1.30 3.30 15.53
C ARG A 157 1.14 2.32 16.70
N ALA A 158 2.13 1.47 16.94
CA ALA A 158 2.21 0.59 18.11
C ALA A 158 2.65 1.31 19.41
N GLY A 159 2.93 2.62 19.36
CA GLY A 159 3.44 3.39 20.50
C GLY A 159 4.91 3.15 20.82
N GLN A 160 5.70 2.61 19.87
CA GLN A 160 7.11 2.22 20.02
C GLN A 160 8.03 3.31 19.43
N ALA A 161 7.86 4.56 19.85
CA ALA A 161 8.57 5.71 19.25
C ALA A 161 10.11 5.59 19.32
N ASP A 162 10.66 5.13 20.45
CA ASP A 162 12.09 4.94 20.61
C ASP A 162 12.65 3.88 19.66
N GLU A 163 11.88 2.83 19.41
CA GLU A 163 12.27 1.76 18.49
C GLU A 163 12.17 2.24 17.03
N ALA A 164 11.14 2.98 16.69
CA ALA A 164 10.99 3.60 15.38
C ALA A 164 12.21 4.49 15.03
N GLN A 165 12.67 5.29 15.98
CA GLN A 165 13.87 6.13 15.80
C GLN A 165 15.14 5.31 15.59
N LYS A 166 15.34 4.23 16.37
CA LYS A 166 16.50 3.33 16.21
C LYS A 166 16.44 2.61 14.87
N THR A 167 15.28 2.09 14.49
CA THR A 167 15.05 1.44 13.19
C THR A 167 15.46 2.36 12.06
N PHE A 168 15.00 3.59 12.11
CA PHE A 168 15.36 4.54 11.07
C PHE A 168 16.87 4.79 11.03
N GLN A 169 17.51 5.10 12.15
CA GLN A 169 18.97 5.35 12.25
C GLN A 169 19.80 4.16 11.76
N GLN A 170 19.32 2.95 11.96
CA GLN A 170 20.00 1.72 11.56
C GLN A 170 19.91 1.48 10.05
N HIS A 171 18.78 1.78 9.43
CA HIS A 171 18.44 1.37 8.07
C HIS A 171 18.56 2.49 7.03
N TYR A 172 18.45 3.74 7.44
CA TYR A 172 18.56 4.87 6.51
C TYR A 172 20.02 5.20 6.18
N ARG A 173 20.28 5.38 4.89
CA ARG A 173 21.56 5.86 4.37
C ARG A 173 21.31 7.03 3.42
N PRO A 174 22.03 8.18 3.59
CA PRO A 174 21.81 9.36 2.74
C PRO A 174 22.15 9.16 1.25
N ASP A 175 22.91 8.09 0.93
CA ASP A 175 23.36 7.75 -0.42
C ASP A 175 22.50 6.67 -1.11
N MET A 176 21.35 6.32 -0.51
CA MET A 176 20.42 5.37 -1.13
C MET A 176 19.90 5.91 -2.45
N TYR A 177 19.93 5.04 -3.48
CA TYR A 177 19.27 5.36 -4.74
C TYR A 177 17.78 5.05 -4.64
N VAL A 178 16.98 6.11 -4.53
CA VAL A 178 15.53 6.02 -4.42
C VAL A 178 14.90 6.49 -5.72
N GLY A 179 14.16 5.61 -6.39
CA GLY A 179 13.49 5.89 -7.66
C GLY A 179 12.04 6.34 -7.47
N HIS A 180 11.15 5.37 -7.24
CA HIS A 180 9.71 5.61 -7.13
C HIS A 180 9.25 6.03 -5.73
N HIS A 181 10.01 5.68 -4.68
CA HIS A 181 9.64 5.90 -3.28
C HIS A 181 10.32 7.14 -2.66
N THR A 182 10.64 8.16 -3.48
CA THR A 182 11.27 9.41 -3.03
C THR A 182 10.47 10.09 -1.92
N ALA A 183 9.14 10.06 -2.00
CA ALA A 183 8.26 10.62 -0.96
C ALA A 183 8.38 9.91 0.38
N TYR A 184 8.58 8.59 0.38
CA TYR A 184 8.84 7.83 1.61
C TYR A 184 10.18 8.23 2.23
N GLU A 185 11.22 8.37 1.40
CA GLU A 185 12.54 8.81 1.84
C GLU A 185 12.47 10.21 2.47
N LYS A 186 11.79 11.16 1.82
CA LYS A 186 11.60 12.51 2.32
C LYS A 186 10.91 12.52 3.69
N ALA A 187 9.81 11.77 3.85
CA ALA A 187 9.13 11.66 5.14
C ALA A 187 10.06 11.05 6.22
N MET A 188 10.87 10.05 5.85
CA MET A 188 11.79 9.42 6.78
C MET A 188 12.94 10.34 7.21
N ARG A 189 13.37 11.30 6.39
CA ARG A 189 14.35 12.32 6.82
C ARG A 189 13.89 13.12 8.05
N VAL A 190 12.60 13.38 8.18
CA VAL A 190 12.02 14.03 9.36
C VAL A 190 12.19 13.16 10.60
N ALA A 191 11.90 11.86 10.48
CA ALA A 191 12.10 10.91 11.58
C ALA A 191 13.57 10.83 12.01
N ALA A 192 14.51 10.82 11.04
CA ALA A 192 15.95 10.80 11.30
C ALA A 192 16.46 11.98 12.12
N ALA A 193 16.01 13.15 11.74
CA ALA A 193 16.48 14.41 12.30
C ALA A 193 15.76 14.80 13.60
N GLY A 194 15.10 13.86 14.25
CA GLY A 194 14.41 14.11 15.51
C GLY A 194 13.29 15.15 15.38
N PHE A 195 12.55 15.13 14.25
CA PHE A 195 11.44 16.02 13.98
C PHE A 195 11.80 17.48 13.62
N ALA A 196 13.08 17.86 13.70
CA ALA A 196 13.53 19.24 13.48
C ALA A 196 13.16 19.84 12.11
N PRO A 197 13.21 19.10 10.95
CA PRO A 197 12.90 19.67 9.65
C PRO A 197 11.41 19.58 9.25
N MET A 198 10.49 19.39 10.18
CA MET A 198 9.06 19.18 9.86
C MET A 198 8.46 20.36 9.07
N GLU A 199 8.72 21.58 9.47
CA GLU A 199 8.17 22.77 8.80
C GLU A 199 8.72 22.91 7.36
N ASP A 200 10.00 22.61 7.14
CA ASP A 200 10.60 22.62 5.81
C ASP A 200 9.99 21.52 4.93
N MET A 201 9.74 20.32 5.50
CA MET A 201 9.09 19.22 4.82
C MET A 201 7.63 19.51 4.46
N LEU A 202 6.90 20.20 5.34
CA LEU A 202 5.52 20.62 5.04
C LEU A 202 5.51 21.66 3.91
N ALA A 203 6.49 22.56 3.85
CA ALA A 203 6.62 23.52 2.76
C ALA A 203 7.00 22.82 1.44
N GLU A 204 7.89 21.82 1.48
CA GLU A 204 8.21 20.99 0.30
C GLU A 204 7.00 20.20 -0.18
N LEU A 205 6.22 19.64 0.73
CA LEU A 205 4.98 18.92 0.42
C LEU A 205 3.94 19.83 -0.23
N ASP A 206 3.79 21.06 0.24
CA ASP A 206 2.83 22.01 -0.35
C ASP A 206 3.19 22.40 -1.79
N ALA A 207 4.46 22.22 -2.19
CA ALA A 207 4.94 22.42 -3.56
C ALA A 207 4.88 21.16 -4.43
N GLU A 208 4.53 19.99 -3.87
CA GLU A 208 4.47 18.72 -4.61
C GLU A 208 3.23 18.69 -5.52
N GLU A 209 3.45 18.52 -6.83
CA GLU A 209 2.38 18.51 -7.84
C GLU A 209 1.86 17.08 -8.13
N ASP A 210 2.68 16.05 -7.95
CA ASP A 210 2.30 14.66 -8.17
C ASP A 210 1.45 14.12 -7.01
N ASP A 211 0.22 13.71 -7.30
CA ASP A 211 -0.74 13.27 -6.28
C ASP A 211 -0.29 11.99 -5.56
N LEU A 212 0.44 11.08 -6.22
CA LEU A 212 0.96 9.88 -5.57
C LEU A 212 2.09 10.23 -4.60
N GLN A 213 3.07 11.05 -5.03
CA GLN A 213 4.17 11.49 -4.17
C GLN A 213 3.63 12.31 -2.99
N PHE A 214 2.67 13.19 -3.27
CA PHE A 214 1.97 13.93 -2.21
C PHE A 214 1.32 13.00 -1.19
N ALA A 215 0.53 12.01 -1.62
CA ALA A 215 -0.17 11.10 -0.73
C ALA A 215 0.80 10.27 0.13
N MET A 216 1.87 9.76 -0.49
CA MET A 216 2.89 8.96 0.20
C MET A 216 3.62 9.78 1.27
N MET A 217 4.03 11.01 0.95
CA MET A 217 4.72 11.90 1.88
C MET A 217 3.78 12.41 2.97
N ALA A 218 2.59 12.90 2.59
CA ALA A 218 1.61 13.46 3.52
C ALA A 218 1.19 12.46 4.59
N TYR A 219 0.93 11.21 4.20
CA TYR A 219 0.54 10.17 5.15
C TYR A 219 1.64 9.91 6.19
N GLY A 220 2.89 9.77 5.77
CA GLY A 220 4.02 9.60 6.69
C GLY A 220 4.17 10.78 7.65
N LEU A 221 4.08 12.01 7.14
CA LEU A 221 4.14 13.21 7.97
C LEU A 221 2.96 13.30 8.95
N CYS A 222 1.74 12.87 8.56
CA CYS A 222 0.60 12.79 9.50
C CYS A 222 0.91 11.87 10.67
N VAL A 223 1.45 10.67 10.41
CA VAL A 223 1.78 9.71 11.47
C VAL A 223 2.87 10.26 12.40
N LEU A 224 3.88 10.93 11.83
CA LEU A 224 4.96 11.58 12.60
C LEU A 224 4.41 12.74 13.46
N LEU A 225 3.56 13.59 12.91
CA LEU A 225 2.90 14.68 13.65
C LEU A 225 2.08 14.14 14.83
N GLU A 226 1.31 13.09 14.63
CA GLU A 226 0.53 12.45 15.70
C GLU A 226 1.43 11.85 16.79
N ALA A 227 2.53 11.19 16.40
CA ALA A 227 3.48 10.62 17.35
C ALA A 227 4.15 11.71 18.23
N HIS A 228 4.23 12.95 17.74
CA HIS A 228 4.72 14.11 18.48
C HIS A 228 3.61 14.99 19.09
N SER A 229 2.36 14.49 19.15
CA SER A 229 1.22 15.20 19.73
C SER A 229 0.79 16.49 18.99
N GLU A 230 1.23 16.66 17.74
CA GLU A 230 0.86 17.79 16.86
C GLU A 230 -0.44 17.46 16.10
N THR A 231 -1.49 17.07 16.83
CA THR A 231 -2.72 16.52 16.26
C THR A 231 -3.44 17.49 15.33
N GLU A 232 -3.46 18.79 15.65
CA GLU A 232 -4.12 19.81 14.82
C GLU A 232 -3.45 19.94 13.43
N LYS A 233 -2.11 19.88 13.38
CA LYS A 233 -1.38 19.90 12.11
C LYS A 233 -1.61 18.61 11.32
N ALA A 234 -1.63 17.47 12.00
CA ALA A 234 -1.94 16.19 11.35
C ALA A 234 -3.34 16.19 10.75
N ASP A 235 -4.35 16.69 11.48
CA ASP A 235 -5.73 16.80 11.00
C ASP A 235 -5.84 17.73 9.77
N ALA A 236 -5.16 18.89 9.82
CA ALA A 236 -5.11 19.82 8.69
C ALA A 236 -4.48 19.19 7.44
N LEU A 237 -3.38 18.45 7.63
CA LEU A 237 -2.70 17.76 6.54
C LEU A 237 -3.56 16.63 5.94
N ARG A 238 -4.29 15.88 6.77
CA ARG A 238 -5.22 14.86 6.30
C ARG A 238 -6.34 15.44 5.45
N GLN A 239 -6.88 16.61 5.82
CA GLN A 239 -7.88 17.27 4.99
C GLN A 239 -7.31 17.66 3.61
N LYS A 240 -6.06 18.12 3.54
CA LYS A 240 -5.38 18.36 2.26
C LYS A 240 -5.26 17.08 1.44
N LEU A 241 -4.89 15.97 2.08
CA LEU A 241 -4.75 14.67 1.42
C LEU A 241 -6.09 14.17 0.86
N LEU A 242 -7.18 14.28 1.62
CA LEU A 242 -8.51 13.81 1.20
C LEU A 242 -9.07 14.53 -0.04
N VAL A 243 -8.67 15.76 -0.30
CA VAL A 243 -9.11 16.51 -1.51
C VAL A 243 -8.24 16.26 -2.74
N ARG A 244 -7.06 15.63 -2.58
CA ARG A 244 -6.14 15.26 -3.67
C ARG A 244 -6.27 13.77 -3.99
N ASP A 245 -7.36 13.42 -4.66
CA ASP A 245 -7.79 12.04 -4.87
C ASP A 245 -7.33 11.43 -6.22
N GLY A 246 -6.42 12.09 -6.93
CA GLY A 246 -5.89 11.60 -8.22
C GLY A 246 -5.29 10.21 -8.15
N PHE A 247 -4.76 9.81 -6.99
CA PHE A 247 -4.22 8.46 -6.70
C PHE A 247 -4.94 7.80 -5.51
N TRP A 248 -6.27 7.90 -5.46
CA TRP A 248 -7.13 7.41 -4.38
C TRP A 248 -6.92 5.93 -4.00
N PHE A 249 -6.42 5.11 -4.90
CA PHE A 249 -6.16 3.68 -4.66
C PHE A 249 -4.78 3.38 -4.06
N CYS A 250 -3.93 4.38 -3.79
CA CYS A 250 -2.68 4.13 -3.08
C CYS A 250 -2.92 3.88 -1.59
N PHE A 251 -2.07 3.05 -0.99
CA PHE A 251 -2.23 2.67 0.42
C PHE A 251 -2.13 3.85 1.39
N SER A 252 -1.31 4.84 1.06
CA SER A 252 -1.17 6.06 1.85
C SER A 252 -2.47 6.88 1.89
N TYR A 253 -3.21 6.93 0.78
CA TYR A 253 -4.53 7.57 0.73
C TYR A 253 -5.58 6.72 1.44
N LEU A 254 -5.65 5.42 1.15
CA LEU A 254 -6.64 4.50 1.69
C LEU A 254 -6.57 4.34 3.23
N ASN A 255 -5.42 4.60 3.82
CA ASN A 255 -5.17 4.44 5.25
C ASN A 255 -5.27 5.75 6.04
N ASN A 256 -5.68 6.82 5.43
CA ASN A 256 -5.75 8.16 6.02
C ASN A 256 -6.93 8.35 7.00
#